data_9875baf8bb837ed18dd69e5edca10a33
#
_entry.id   9875baf8bb837ed18dd69e5edca10a33
#
_cell.length_a   1.000
_cell.length_b   1.000
_cell.length_c   1.000
_cell.angle_alpha   90.00
_cell.angle_beta   90.00
_cell.angle_gamma   90.00
#
_symmetry.space_group_name_H-M   'P 1'
#
loop_
_entity.id
_entity.type
_entity.pdbx_description
1 polymer ?
#
loop_
_entity_poly.entity_id
_entity_poly.type
_entity_poly.pdbx_seq_one_letter_code
_entity_poly.pdbx_strand_id
1 'polypeptide(L)'
;SVYNISPNEYYCCGKKILLSSGHVVEIVALNSLYLQQHQNFNGHGYLSEKQLNFVATEMGWNNKKARNVIRIVMMHHHYLPVCYTEAIDVKRASSVVYDADRLMNWMIKHDVKVLLHGHKHKSIVAQVTYPDTSFSNENNETQMKKISVIGMGGTGCKHTQNLFGTLGFDDNKLYIKFYQIYSDESSEDSEYQTIVLPLER
;
A
#
# COMPACT_ATOMS: atom_id res chain seq x y z
N SER A 1 -16.19 18.07 -2.53
CA SER A 1 -15.93 16.73 -3.09
C SER A 1 -15.48 15.79 -1.98
N VAL A 2 -15.95 14.55 -1.97
CA VAL A 2 -15.54 13.54 -0.99
C VAL A 2 -14.11 13.05 -1.26
N TYR A 3 -13.66 13.16 -2.50
CA TYR A 3 -12.36 12.73 -2.97
C TYR A 3 -11.57 13.90 -3.56
N ASN A 4 -10.25 13.90 -3.40
CA ASN A 4 -9.35 14.84 -4.05
C ASN A 4 -9.11 14.48 -5.53
N ILE A 5 -9.19 13.18 -5.86
CA ILE A 5 -9.20 12.69 -7.23
C ILE A 5 -10.60 12.22 -7.56
N SER A 6 -11.26 12.88 -8.50
CA SER A 6 -12.57 12.50 -9.02
C SER A 6 -12.50 11.23 -9.88
N PRO A 7 -13.63 10.58 -10.19
CA PRO A 7 -13.66 9.47 -11.16
C PRO A 7 -12.95 9.85 -12.45
N ASN A 8 -12.11 8.96 -12.96
CA ASN A 8 -11.21 9.20 -14.09
C ASN A 8 -11.02 7.94 -14.93
N GLU A 9 -10.36 8.07 -16.07
CA GLU A 9 -10.11 6.94 -16.99
C GLU A 9 -9.24 5.83 -16.41
N TYR A 10 -8.46 6.10 -15.36
CA TYR A 10 -7.61 5.10 -14.71
C TYR A 10 -8.33 4.35 -13.59
N TYR A 11 -9.56 4.75 -13.23
CA TYR A 11 -10.31 4.18 -12.10
C TYR A 11 -9.51 4.19 -10.79
N CYS A 12 -8.70 5.22 -10.58
CA CYS A 12 -7.99 5.47 -9.33
C CYS A 12 -8.67 6.59 -8.54
N CYS A 13 -8.39 6.67 -7.24
CA CYS A 13 -8.91 7.73 -6.40
C CYS A 13 -7.90 8.15 -5.34
N GLY A 14 -8.09 9.33 -4.76
CA GLY A 14 -7.25 9.84 -3.69
C GLY A 14 -8.02 10.72 -2.71
N LYS A 15 -7.58 10.73 -1.46
CA LYS A 15 -8.18 11.50 -0.38
C LYS A 15 -7.12 12.04 0.57
N LYS A 16 -7.35 13.26 1.07
CA LYS A 16 -6.59 13.87 2.17
C LYS A 16 -7.45 13.88 3.42
N ILE A 17 -6.90 13.42 4.53
CA ILE A 17 -7.58 13.30 5.82
C ILE A 17 -6.74 14.03 6.86
N LEU A 18 -7.32 15.06 7.49
CA LEU A 18 -6.71 15.73 8.64
C LEU A 18 -7.06 14.94 9.91
N LEU A 19 -6.05 14.48 10.61
CA LEU A 19 -6.20 13.79 11.90
C LEU A 19 -6.27 14.81 13.05
N SER A 20 -6.87 14.40 14.17
CA SER A 20 -6.92 15.21 15.39
C SER A 20 -5.54 15.58 15.95
N SER A 21 -4.52 14.78 15.63
CA SER A 21 -3.12 15.05 15.98
C SER A 21 -2.46 16.15 15.14
N GLY A 22 -3.16 16.72 14.15
CA GLY A 22 -2.60 17.70 13.22
C GLY A 22 -1.82 17.09 12.05
N HIS A 23 -1.69 15.76 11.98
CA HIS A 23 -1.13 15.07 10.81
C HIS A 23 -2.13 15.03 9.67
N VAL A 24 -1.63 15.09 8.45
CA VAL A 24 -2.43 14.89 7.23
C VAL A 24 -2.06 13.52 6.64
N VAL A 25 -3.05 12.66 6.49
CA VAL A 25 -2.90 11.39 5.79
C VAL A 25 -3.39 11.56 4.36
N GLU A 26 -2.51 11.35 3.39
CA GLU A 26 -2.83 11.34 1.96
C GLU A 26 -2.89 9.89 1.51
N ILE A 27 -4.08 9.40 1.16
CA ILE A 27 -4.31 8.03 0.70
C ILE A 27 -4.65 8.06 -0.78
N VAL A 28 -3.99 7.21 -1.57
CA VAL A 28 -4.34 6.97 -2.96
C VAL A 28 -4.62 5.49 -3.20
N ALA A 29 -5.71 5.20 -3.91
CA ALA A 29 -6.03 3.87 -4.39
C ALA A 29 -5.68 3.77 -5.87
N LEU A 30 -4.75 2.87 -6.20
CA LEU A 30 -4.31 2.61 -7.55
C LEU A 30 -5.08 1.42 -8.15
N ASN A 31 -5.44 1.53 -9.40
CA ASN A 31 -6.08 0.45 -10.14
C ASN A 31 -5.02 -0.50 -10.72
N SER A 32 -4.72 -1.56 -10.01
CA SER A 32 -3.81 -2.60 -10.49
C SER A 32 -4.47 -3.65 -11.40
N LEU A 33 -5.76 -3.48 -11.71
CA LEU A 33 -6.54 -4.37 -12.60
C LEU A 33 -6.53 -3.91 -14.07
N TYR A 34 -5.83 -2.83 -14.38
CA TYR A 34 -5.91 -2.10 -15.66
C TYR A 34 -5.67 -2.97 -16.92
N LEU A 35 -4.86 -4.01 -16.84
CA LEU A 35 -4.58 -4.91 -17.97
C LEU A 35 -5.21 -6.31 -17.85
N GLN A 36 -6.07 -6.57 -16.89
CA GLN A 36 -6.68 -7.92 -16.74
C GLN A 36 -7.58 -8.34 -17.91
N GLN A 37 -7.96 -7.41 -18.76
CA GLN A 37 -8.69 -7.73 -20.00
C GLN A 37 -7.82 -8.43 -21.06
N HIS A 38 -6.50 -8.39 -20.94
CA HIS A 38 -5.59 -9.07 -21.83
C HIS A 38 -5.30 -10.48 -21.32
N GLN A 39 -5.55 -11.50 -22.15
CA GLN A 39 -5.36 -12.93 -21.81
C GLN A 39 -3.97 -13.26 -21.24
N ASN A 40 -2.94 -12.51 -21.62
CA ASN A 40 -1.55 -12.71 -21.17
C ASN A 40 -1.27 -12.14 -19.78
N PHE A 41 -2.19 -11.37 -19.20
CA PHE A 41 -2.02 -10.70 -17.90
C PHE A 41 -3.03 -11.15 -16.85
N ASN A 42 -3.73 -12.26 -17.09
CA ASN A 42 -4.67 -12.83 -16.14
C ASN A 42 -4.00 -13.08 -14.78
N GLY A 43 -4.48 -12.38 -13.77
CA GLY A 43 -4.01 -12.51 -12.39
C GLY A 43 -2.81 -11.64 -12.03
N HIS A 44 -2.16 -10.97 -12.97
CA HIS A 44 -1.09 -10.02 -12.70
C HIS A 44 -1.62 -8.59 -12.53
N GLY A 45 -1.08 -7.87 -11.53
CA GLY A 45 -1.32 -6.46 -11.41
C GLY A 45 -0.44 -5.63 -12.36
N TYR A 46 -0.97 -4.52 -12.85
CA TYR A 46 -0.22 -3.55 -13.66
C TYR A 46 -0.68 -2.13 -13.35
N LEU A 47 0.27 -1.22 -13.22
CA LEU A 47 0.02 0.15 -12.76
C LEU A 47 0.52 1.18 -13.78
N SER A 48 0.48 1.17 -14.91
CA SER A 48 1.02 2.08 -15.93
C SER A 48 1.65 3.38 -15.40
N GLU A 49 2.69 3.85 -16.04
CA GLU A 49 3.36 5.11 -15.70
C GLU A 49 2.40 6.31 -15.78
N LYS A 50 1.49 6.28 -16.76
CA LYS A 50 0.47 7.33 -16.93
C LYS A 50 -0.43 7.47 -15.70
N GLN A 51 -0.90 6.33 -15.14
CA GLN A 51 -1.70 6.33 -13.92
C GLN A 51 -0.91 6.91 -12.73
N LEU A 52 0.33 6.48 -12.54
CA LEU A 52 1.18 6.96 -11.44
C LEU A 52 1.45 8.47 -11.55
N ASN A 53 1.76 8.96 -12.75
CA ASN A 53 1.99 10.39 -12.99
C ASN A 53 0.70 11.21 -12.80
N PHE A 54 -0.43 10.70 -13.27
CA PHE A 54 -1.74 11.32 -13.06
C PHE A 54 -2.04 11.50 -11.57
N VAL A 55 -1.93 10.43 -10.78
CA VAL A 55 -2.19 10.46 -9.34
C VAL A 55 -1.25 11.44 -8.62
N ALA A 56 0.04 11.43 -8.95
CA ALA A 56 1.01 12.35 -8.35
C ALA A 56 0.67 13.83 -8.64
N THR A 57 0.18 14.12 -9.85
CA THR A 57 -0.22 15.47 -10.26
C THR A 57 -1.48 15.91 -9.51
N GLU A 58 -2.54 15.10 -9.52
CA GLU A 58 -3.82 15.41 -8.88
C GLU A 58 -3.71 15.57 -7.36
N MET A 59 -2.86 14.75 -6.72
CA MET A 59 -2.60 14.86 -5.29
C MET A 59 -1.61 15.98 -4.92
N GLY A 60 -0.96 16.60 -5.91
CA GLY A 60 0.08 17.61 -5.69
C GLY A 60 1.38 17.02 -5.13
N TRP A 61 1.65 15.72 -5.35
CA TRP A 61 2.82 15.03 -4.81
C TRP A 61 4.13 15.41 -5.49
N ASN A 62 4.07 16.08 -6.62
CA ASN A 62 5.25 16.65 -7.30
C ASN A 62 5.86 17.84 -6.52
N ASN A 63 5.11 18.40 -5.57
CA ASN A 63 5.59 19.46 -4.70
C ASN A 63 6.28 18.88 -3.45
N LYS A 64 7.09 19.72 -2.79
CA LYS A 64 7.75 19.35 -1.53
C LYS A 64 6.73 18.93 -0.48
N LYS A 65 6.91 17.75 0.10
CA LYS A 65 6.04 17.22 1.15
C LYS A 65 6.25 18.00 2.47
N ALA A 66 5.17 18.36 3.15
CA ALA A 66 5.24 18.90 4.50
C ALA A 66 5.58 17.79 5.51
N ARG A 67 6.23 18.14 6.61
CA ARG A 67 6.69 17.17 7.62
C ARG A 67 5.58 16.37 8.31
N ASN A 68 4.39 16.97 8.44
CA ASN A 68 3.23 16.35 9.07
C ASN A 68 2.36 15.54 8.08
N VAL A 69 2.84 15.30 6.87
CA VAL A 69 2.09 14.53 5.85
C VAL A 69 2.59 13.09 5.82
N ILE A 70 1.65 12.14 5.85
CA ILE A 70 1.90 10.70 5.71
C ILE A 70 1.21 10.25 4.43
N ARG A 71 1.98 9.69 3.49
CA ARG A 71 1.47 9.19 2.20
C ARG A 71 1.31 7.68 2.24
N ILE A 72 0.11 7.23 1.88
CA ILE A 72 -0.31 5.83 1.84
C ILE A 72 -0.78 5.50 0.44
N VAL A 73 -0.31 4.39 -0.08
CA VAL A 73 -0.78 3.80 -1.33
C VAL A 73 -1.57 2.54 -1.02
N MET A 74 -2.67 2.32 -1.71
CA MET A 74 -3.42 1.06 -1.66
C MET A 74 -3.69 0.55 -3.07
N MET A 75 -3.66 -0.78 -3.21
CA MET A 75 -3.95 -1.47 -4.47
C MET A 75 -4.51 -2.86 -4.20
N HIS A 76 -5.03 -3.53 -5.24
CA HIS A 76 -5.57 -4.89 -5.08
C HIS A 76 -4.47 -5.95 -5.05
N HIS A 77 -3.55 -5.96 -6.02
CA HIS A 77 -2.51 -6.98 -6.15
C HIS A 77 -1.37 -6.80 -5.16
N HIS A 78 -0.62 -7.89 -4.92
CA HIS A 78 0.54 -7.87 -4.04
C HIS A 78 1.72 -7.11 -4.66
N TYR A 79 2.51 -6.53 -3.80
CA TYR A 79 3.85 -6.02 -4.14
C TYR A 79 4.92 -7.11 -4.00
N LEU A 80 4.80 -7.96 -2.97
CA LEU A 80 5.69 -9.08 -2.69
C LEU A 80 4.93 -10.40 -2.82
N PRO A 81 5.58 -11.51 -3.23
CA PRO A 81 4.98 -12.84 -3.18
C PRO A 81 4.57 -13.19 -1.73
N VAL A 82 3.33 -13.60 -1.53
CA VAL A 82 2.80 -13.93 -0.19
C VAL A 82 2.58 -15.43 0.01
N CYS A 83 2.78 -16.25 -1.00
CA CYS A 83 2.70 -17.70 -0.88
C CYS A 83 3.65 -18.41 -1.84
N TYR A 84 4.10 -19.61 -1.44
CA TYR A 84 5.06 -20.42 -2.19
C TYR A 84 4.56 -20.83 -3.58
N THR A 85 3.26 -21.08 -3.72
CA THR A 85 2.65 -21.47 -5.00
C THR A 85 2.72 -20.37 -6.06
N GLU A 86 2.84 -19.11 -5.68
CA GLU A 86 3.00 -17.99 -6.61
C GLU A 86 4.38 -17.98 -7.28
N ALA A 87 5.38 -18.56 -6.64
CA ALA A 87 6.73 -18.63 -7.17
C ALA A 87 6.94 -19.80 -8.16
N ILE A 88 6.09 -20.82 -8.14
CA ILE A 88 6.29 -22.07 -8.86
C ILE A 88 5.26 -22.31 -9.96
N ASP A 89 4.01 -21.89 -9.79
CA ASP A 89 2.94 -22.18 -10.73
C ASP A 89 2.73 -21.04 -11.72
N VAL A 90 3.47 -21.08 -12.81
CA VAL A 90 3.37 -20.13 -13.94
C VAL A 90 1.97 -20.11 -14.57
N LYS A 91 1.18 -21.19 -14.41
CA LYS A 91 -0.19 -21.28 -14.95
C LYS A 91 -1.24 -20.64 -14.03
N ARG A 92 -0.95 -20.48 -12.75
CA ARG A 92 -1.83 -19.82 -11.78
C ARG A 92 -1.39 -18.42 -11.50
N ALA A 93 -1.06 -17.70 -12.53
CA ALA A 93 -0.70 -16.28 -12.56
C ALA A 93 -0.31 -15.70 -11.19
N SER A 94 0.91 -15.26 -11.10
CA SER A 94 1.39 -14.50 -9.94
C SER A 94 0.43 -13.34 -9.67
N SER A 95 -0.01 -13.18 -8.45
CA SER A 95 -0.82 -12.04 -8.03
C SER A 95 0.02 -10.79 -7.71
N VAL A 96 1.30 -10.83 -8.06
CA VAL A 96 2.24 -9.73 -7.88
C VAL A 96 2.07 -8.71 -9.00
N VAL A 97 2.24 -7.45 -8.68
CA VAL A 97 2.29 -6.36 -9.66
C VAL A 97 3.49 -6.56 -10.58
N TYR A 98 3.23 -6.59 -11.89
CA TYR A 98 4.26 -6.86 -12.91
C TYR A 98 5.33 -5.76 -12.97
N ASP A 99 4.92 -4.50 -12.80
CA ASP A 99 5.79 -3.33 -12.81
C ASP A 99 6.12 -2.83 -11.38
N ALA A 100 6.41 -3.77 -10.48
CA ALA A 100 6.70 -3.50 -9.08
C ALA A 100 7.90 -2.57 -8.86
N ASP A 101 8.93 -2.65 -9.70
CA ASP A 101 10.09 -1.77 -9.69
C ASP A 101 9.71 -0.31 -9.98
N ARG A 102 8.85 -0.09 -10.98
CA ARG A 102 8.32 1.24 -11.30
C ARG A 102 7.50 1.81 -10.15
N LEU A 103 6.62 1.00 -9.57
CA LEU A 103 5.84 1.39 -8.40
C LEU A 103 6.75 1.79 -7.24
N MET A 104 7.81 1.00 -7.00
CA MET A 104 8.76 1.28 -5.92
C MET A 104 9.49 2.60 -6.12
N ASN A 105 10.06 2.81 -7.30
CA ASN A 105 10.75 4.06 -7.63
C ASN A 105 9.82 5.27 -7.49
N TRP A 106 8.57 5.12 -7.90
CA TRP A 106 7.56 6.17 -7.74
C TRP A 106 7.21 6.42 -6.26
N MET A 107 7.05 5.36 -5.45
CA MET A 107 6.80 5.50 -4.01
C MET A 107 7.97 6.18 -3.27
N ILE A 108 9.21 5.82 -3.60
CA ILE A 108 10.42 6.45 -3.03
C ILE A 108 10.47 7.93 -3.41
N LYS A 109 10.30 8.25 -4.69
CA LYS A 109 10.29 9.63 -5.20
C LYS A 109 9.27 10.50 -4.47
N HIS A 110 8.10 9.95 -4.18
CA HIS A 110 7.00 10.69 -3.54
C HIS A 110 6.93 10.48 -2.01
N ASP A 111 7.96 9.89 -1.41
CA ASP A 111 8.06 9.64 0.04
C ASP A 111 6.81 8.96 0.62
N VAL A 112 6.35 7.92 -0.03
CA VAL A 112 5.28 7.04 0.47
C VAL A 112 5.83 6.20 1.62
N LYS A 113 5.08 6.10 2.70
CA LYS A 113 5.50 5.35 3.91
C LYS A 113 4.82 4.00 4.05
N VAL A 114 3.63 3.85 3.47
CA VAL A 114 2.82 2.65 3.63
C VAL A 114 2.23 2.23 2.30
N LEU A 115 2.34 0.94 1.99
CA LEU A 115 1.64 0.28 0.90
C LEU A 115 0.66 -0.75 1.47
N LEU A 116 -0.61 -0.58 1.18
CA LEU A 116 -1.68 -1.52 1.54
C LEU A 116 -2.08 -2.35 0.32
N HIS A 117 -2.28 -3.64 0.51
CA HIS A 117 -2.77 -4.50 -0.57
C HIS A 117 -3.69 -5.63 -0.07
N GLY A 118 -4.41 -6.28 -0.99
CA GLY A 118 -5.34 -7.36 -0.71
C GLY A 118 -5.07 -8.62 -1.55
N HIS A 119 -6.10 -9.15 -2.21
CA HIS A 119 -6.14 -10.23 -3.21
C HIS A 119 -6.05 -11.66 -2.66
N LYS A 120 -5.01 -12.10 -1.99
CA LYS A 120 -4.84 -13.50 -1.53
C LYS A 120 -5.40 -13.79 -0.15
N HIS A 121 -6.05 -12.83 0.48
CA HIS A 121 -6.67 -12.99 1.79
C HIS A 121 -5.69 -13.47 2.87
N LYS A 122 -4.42 -13.12 2.74
CA LYS A 122 -3.37 -13.40 3.72
C LYS A 122 -2.90 -12.12 4.37
N SER A 123 -2.83 -12.14 5.70
CA SER A 123 -2.24 -11.04 6.43
C SER A 123 -0.72 -11.14 6.36
N ILE A 124 -0.09 -10.06 5.96
CA ILE A 124 1.37 -9.91 5.92
C ILE A 124 1.74 -8.50 6.34
N VAL A 125 2.80 -8.39 7.12
CA VAL A 125 3.47 -7.12 7.39
C VAL A 125 4.94 -7.29 7.09
N ALA A 126 5.44 -6.48 6.18
CA ALA A 126 6.85 -6.45 5.83
C ALA A 126 7.34 -5.00 5.78
N GLN A 127 8.61 -4.79 6.03
CA GLN A 127 9.28 -3.52 5.82
C GLN A 127 10.35 -3.70 4.76
N VAL A 128 10.26 -2.91 3.71
CA VAL A 128 11.20 -2.97 2.57
C VAL A 128 12.05 -1.71 2.59
N THR A 129 13.36 -1.90 2.50
CA THR A 129 14.35 -0.83 2.56
C THR A 129 14.99 -0.64 1.19
N TYR A 130 15.03 0.60 0.70
CA TYR A 130 15.55 0.96 -0.61
C TYR A 130 16.53 2.12 -0.53
N PRO A 131 17.54 2.13 -1.41
CA PRO A 131 18.40 3.29 -1.56
C PRO A 131 17.63 4.45 -2.20
N ASP A 132 17.71 5.63 -1.61
CA ASP A 132 17.25 6.86 -2.25
C ASP A 132 18.31 7.37 -3.22
N THR A 133 18.18 7.01 -4.49
CA THR A 133 19.12 7.43 -5.53
C THR A 133 18.95 8.90 -5.95
N SER A 134 17.94 9.60 -5.43
CA SER A 134 17.72 11.02 -5.73
C SER A 134 18.60 11.97 -4.92
N PHE A 135 19.25 11.47 -3.86
CA PHE A 135 20.17 12.22 -3.02
C PHE A 135 21.55 11.55 -2.98
N SER A 136 22.53 12.11 -3.64
CA SER A 136 23.93 11.89 -3.32
C SER A 136 24.38 13.03 -2.39
N ASN A 137 24.61 12.71 -1.12
CA ASN A 137 25.29 13.64 -0.23
C ASN A 137 26.71 13.86 -0.72
N GLU A 138 27.34 14.99 -0.38
CA GLU A 138 28.75 15.31 -0.67
C GLU A 138 29.72 14.20 -0.24
N ASN A 139 29.30 13.33 0.68
CA ASN A 139 30.06 12.18 1.20
C ASN A 139 29.77 10.85 0.47
N ASN A 140 29.03 10.84 -0.65
CA ASN A 140 28.58 9.62 -1.35
C ASN A 140 27.79 8.61 -0.49
N GLU A 141 27.21 9.03 0.63
CA GLU A 141 26.33 8.18 1.44
C GLU A 141 24.94 8.15 0.84
N THR A 142 24.46 6.97 0.50
CA THR A 142 23.11 6.74 0.02
C THR A 142 22.14 6.69 1.19
N GLN A 143 21.19 7.59 1.23
CA GLN A 143 20.12 7.53 2.22
C GLN A 143 19.20 6.32 1.92
N MET A 144 18.90 5.53 2.96
CA MET A 144 17.97 4.41 2.84
C MET A 144 16.54 4.88 3.21
N LYS A 145 15.57 4.52 2.39
CA LYS A 145 14.13 4.75 2.68
C LYS A 145 13.44 3.44 2.99
N LYS A 146 12.50 3.48 3.93
CA LYS A 146 11.70 2.32 4.33
C LYS A 146 10.23 2.53 3.97
N ILE A 147 9.63 1.48 3.41
CA ILE A 147 8.21 1.42 3.11
C ILE A 147 7.63 0.20 3.82
N SER A 148 6.58 0.43 4.60
CA SER A 148 5.83 -0.65 5.25
C SER A 148 4.81 -1.22 4.28
N VAL A 149 4.93 -2.51 3.96
CA VAL A 149 4.00 -3.24 3.08
C VAL A 149 3.07 -4.08 3.95
N ILE A 150 1.77 -3.83 3.84
CA ILE A 150 0.75 -4.44 4.68
C ILE A 150 -0.29 -5.09 3.78
N GLY A 151 -0.37 -6.40 3.84
CA GLY A 151 -1.44 -7.19 3.25
C GLY A 151 -2.52 -7.49 4.29
N MET A 152 -3.78 -7.37 3.89
CA MET A 152 -4.92 -7.69 4.76
C MET A 152 -5.55 -9.01 4.37
N GLY A 153 -5.99 -9.78 5.38
CA GLY A 153 -6.85 -10.93 5.19
C GLY A 153 -8.21 -10.55 4.60
N GLY A 154 -8.93 -11.54 4.09
CA GLY A 154 -10.30 -11.33 3.60
C GLY A 154 -11.31 -11.33 4.74
N THR A 155 -12.41 -10.62 4.57
CA THR A 155 -13.51 -10.55 5.55
C THR A 155 -14.68 -11.51 5.22
N GLY A 156 -14.56 -12.36 4.21
CA GLY A 156 -15.68 -13.19 3.73
C GLY A 156 -15.33 -14.63 3.37
N CYS A 157 -14.14 -15.12 3.69
CA CYS A 157 -13.72 -16.48 3.34
C CYS A 157 -13.88 -17.45 4.53
N LYS A 158 -14.61 -18.56 4.33
CA LYS A 158 -14.83 -19.58 5.37
C LYS A 158 -13.55 -20.24 5.90
N HIS A 159 -12.42 -20.13 5.20
CA HIS A 159 -11.17 -20.85 5.52
C HIS A 159 -9.97 -19.94 5.77
N THR A 160 -10.17 -18.64 5.84
CA THR A 160 -9.11 -17.67 6.15
C THR A 160 -9.50 -16.89 7.40
N GLN A 161 -8.49 -16.43 8.14
CA GLN A 161 -8.74 -15.48 9.22
C GLN A 161 -9.39 -14.23 8.67
N ASN A 162 -10.62 -13.97 9.08
CA ASN A 162 -11.30 -12.72 8.77
C ASN A 162 -10.70 -11.64 9.68
N LEU A 163 -9.90 -10.76 9.11
CA LEU A 163 -9.26 -9.68 9.83
C LEU A 163 -9.63 -8.34 9.22
N PHE A 164 -9.86 -7.37 10.07
CA PHE A 164 -9.79 -5.96 9.70
C PHE A 164 -8.66 -5.29 10.47
N GLY A 165 -8.19 -4.15 9.98
CA GLY A 165 -7.09 -3.45 10.62
C GLY A 165 -7.37 -1.96 10.76
N THR A 166 -6.78 -1.37 11.79
CA THR A 166 -6.71 0.07 11.96
C THR A 166 -5.27 0.54 11.89
N LEU A 167 -5.07 1.73 11.32
CA LEU A 167 -3.77 2.39 11.28
C LEU A 167 -3.82 3.59 12.21
N GLY A 168 -2.90 3.65 13.15
CA GLY A 168 -2.67 4.80 14.01
C GLY A 168 -1.29 5.38 13.77
N PHE A 169 -1.17 6.70 13.90
CA PHE A 169 0.08 7.41 13.72
C PHE A 169 0.37 8.26 14.93
N ASP A 170 1.61 8.19 15.35
CA ASP A 170 2.17 9.14 16.27
C ASP A 170 3.46 9.72 15.63
N ASP A 171 4.14 10.65 16.27
CA ASP A 171 5.22 11.44 15.66
C ASP A 171 6.27 10.64 14.89
N ASN A 172 6.60 9.43 15.32
CA ASN A 172 7.64 8.60 14.72
C ASN A 172 7.24 7.13 14.56
N LYS A 173 5.96 6.78 14.79
CA LYS A 173 5.52 5.39 14.79
C LYS A 173 4.22 5.21 14.01
N LEU A 174 4.16 4.10 13.28
CA LEU A 174 2.95 3.56 12.70
C LEU A 174 2.49 2.39 13.58
N TYR A 175 1.29 2.48 14.08
CA TYR A 175 0.61 1.42 14.80
C TYR A 175 -0.35 0.71 13.87
N ILE A 176 -0.23 -0.60 13.76
CA ILE A 176 -1.12 -1.45 12.98
C ILE A 176 -1.78 -2.38 13.97
N LYS A 177 -3.09 -2.26 14.14
CA LYS A 177 -3.87 -3.16 14.97
C LYS A 177 -4.73 -4.04 14.09
N PHE A 178 -4.61 -5.34 14.26
CA PHE A 178 -5.44 -6.33 13.61
C PHE A 178 -6.49 -6.83 14.59
N TYR A 179 -7.71 -6.96 14.11
CA TYR A 179 -8.84 -7.49 14.85
C TYR A 179 -9.38 -8.69 14.13
N GLN A 180 -9.65 -9.76 14.86
CA GLN A 180 -10.28 -10.96 14.31
C GLN A 180 -11.81 -10.78 14.34
N ILE A 181 -12.45 -11.02 13.19
CA ILE A 181 -13.89 -11.04 13.07
C ILE A 181 -14.36 -12.48 13.23
N TYR A 182 -15.20 -12.74 14.19
CA TYR A 182 -15.83 -14.03 14.41
C TYR A 182 -17.19 -14.11 13.71
N SER A 183 -17.58 -15.30 13.27
CA SER A 183 -18.82 -15.51 12.53
C SER A 183 -20.04 -15.74 13.43
N ASP A 184 -19.85 -15.88 14.74
CA ASP A 184 -20.90 -16.07 15.74
C ASP A 184 -21.09 -14.79 16.56
N GLU A 185 -22.35 -14.43 16.77
CA GLU A 185 -22.76 -13.22 17.51
C GLU A 185 -22.35 -13.25 19.00
N SER A 186 -21.76 -14.35 19.47
CA SER A 186 -21.40 -14.56 20.88
C SER A 186 -19.98 -14.12 21.25
N SER A 187 -19.13 -13.79 20.28
CA SER A 187 -17.74 -13.36 20.51
C SER A 187 -17.57 -11.88 20.19
N GLU A 188 -17.09 -11.11 21.16
CA GLU A 188 -16.67 -9.74 20.93
C GLU A 188 -15.43 -9.74 20.03
N ASP A 189 -15.37 -8.83 19.04
CA ASP A 189 -14.18 -8.62 18.24
C ASP A 189 -12.99 -8.31 19.15
N SER A 190 -12.03 -9.21 19.17
CA SER A 190 -10.84 -9.05 20.03
C SER A 190 -9.64 -8.55 19.20
N GLU A 191 -8.85 -7.67 19.80
CA GLU A 191 -7.57 -7.28 19.22
C GLU A 191 -6.69 -8.53 19.11
N TYR A 192 -6.38 -8.93 17.88
CA TYR A 192 -5.58 -10.12 17.59
C TYR A 192 -4.08 -9.83 17.70
N GLN A 193 -3.64 -8.71 17.19
CA GLN A 193 -2.23 -8.34 17.16
C GLN A 193 -2.05 -6.83 16.95
N THR A 194 -1.12 -6.25 17.70
CA THR A 194 -0.61 -4.90 17.44
C THR A 194 0.84 -4.98 16.95
N ILE A 195 1.11 -4.32 15.82
CA ILE A 195 2.44 -4.16 15.26
C ILE A 195 2.80 -2.68 15.29
N VAL A 196 4.00 -2.37 15.76
CA VAL A 196 4.53 -1.00 15.81
C VAL A 196 5.75 -0.92 14.90
N LEU A 197 5.70 -0.04 13.92
CA LEU A 197 6.78 0.20 12.98
C LEU A 197 7.31 1.63 13.12
N PRO A 198 8.64 1.85 13.05
CA PRO A 198 9.18 3.19 13.01
C PRO A 198 8.77 3.89 11.70
N LEU A 199 8.36 5.15 11.81
CA LEU A 199 8.21 6.06 10.66
C LEU A 199 9.49 6.90 10.61
N GLU A 200 10.35 6.62 9.68
CA GLU A 200 11.50 7.47 9.40
C GLU A 200 11.02 8.76 8.72
N ARG A 201 11.48 9.89 9.24
CA ARG A 201 11.20 11.23 8.70
C ARG A 201 12.20 11.63 7.64
#